data_521283f1da08392fbd763af2b089954f
#
_entry.id   521283f1da08392fbd763af2b089954f
#
_cell.length_a   1.000
_cell.length_b   1.000
_cell.length_c   1.000
_cell.angle_alpha   90.00
_cell.angle_beta   90.00
_cell.angle_gamma   90.00
#
_symmetry.space_group_name_H-M   'P 1'
#
loop_
_entity.id
_entity.type
_entity.pdbx_description
1 polymer ?
#
loop_
_entity_poly.entity_id
_entity_poly.type
_entity_poly.pdbx_seq_one_letter_code
_entity_poly.pdbx_strand_id
1 'polypeptide(L)'
;MRQVIHMLMATFVGILMVACQGNPDIGRLLSSQSTVGCTDPLATNYLANAKTDDCTCLYSFNTTIGAPTTQFTKKVLIEKFTGTWCGWCPDGSDVVKSIEATNPNKIIAVEVHQNDPMEIVSTYKYYESLFASVGSFPFPSALINRTPSIQANQQLMENRTHWTANATAELAKTPILGLAIETKPVDGIATQEQVMVKVAFNQNATEELQLVVYLIENNVVYKQYRYQVGGSGGYINDYEHDKVFRKALTGTEGIAIPAIGTKAGKIFTRMFRIDLAGYQRANCEIIAFVLNKSSVATTMRVSNAQKVTLGGVKNWE
;
A
#
# COMPACT_ATOMS: atom_id res chain seq x y z
N MET A 1 32.72 64.09 79.03
CA MET A 1 31.83 62.97 79.28
C MET A 1 30.93 62.77 78.05
N ARG A 2 31.35 61.91 77.20
CA ARG A 2 30.75 61.72 75.87
C ARG A 2 29.80 60.47 75.91
N GLN A 3 28.54 60.68 75.62
CA GLN A 3 27.60 59.61 75.37
C GLN A 3 27.75 59.15 73.90
N VAL A 4 27.91 57.82 73.72
CA VAL A 4 27.96 57.21 72.41
C VAL A 4 26.59 56.63 72.18
N ILE A 5 25.88 57.14 71.14
CA ILE A 5 24.59 56.66 70.68
C ILE A 5 24.83 55.49 69.69
N HIS A 6 24.35 54.31 70.00
CA HIS A 6 24.38 53.23 69.07
C HIS A 6 23.10 53.25 68.17
N MET A 7 23.32 53.45 66.89
CA MET A 7 22.30 53.45 65.87
C MET A 7 22.17 52.01 65.31
N LEU A 8 21.04 51.35 65.61
CA LEU A 8 20.69 50.04 65.02
C LEU A 8 20.24 50.31 63.57
N MET A 9 20.94 49.75 62.61
CA MET A 9 20.55 49.68 61.22
C MET A 9 19.72 48.39 61.07
N ALA A 10 18.42 48.52 60.83
CA ALA A 10 17.55 47.41 60.39
C ALA A 10 17.64 47.24 58.87
N THR A 11 18.29 46.16 58.42
CA THR A 11 18.31 45.77 57.05
C THR A 11 17.00 45.09 56.67
N PHE A 12 16.19 45.79 55.87
CA PHE A 12 15.01 45.23 55.22
C PHE A 12 15.45 44.35 54.01
N VAL A 13 15.36 43.06 54.16
CA VAL A 13 15.51 42.11 53.01
C VAL A 13 14.21 42.10 52.26
N GLY A 14 14.11 42.83 51.16
CA GLY A 14 13.02 42.78 50.22
C GLY A 14 13.09 41.47 49.43
N ILE A 15 12.19 40.52 49.70
CA ILE A 15 11.99 39.34 48.88
C ILE A 15 11.29 39.82 47.60
N LEU A 16 12.04 39.90 46.48
CA LEU A 16 11.44 40.07 45.14
C LEU A 16 10.75 38.73 44.76
N MET A 17 9.45 38.71 44.86
CA MET A 17 8.64 37.67 44.21
C MET A 17 8.66 37.91 42.70
N VAL A 18 9.53 37.21 41.99
CA VAL A 18 9.46 37.12 40.54
C VAL A 18 8.30 36.19 40.22
N ALA A 19 7.14 36.75 39.91
CA ALA A 19 6.05 36.00 39.31
C ALA A 19 6.53 35.56 37.91
N CYS A 20 6.72 34.25 37.73
CA CYS A 20 6.86 33.67 36.40
C CYS A 20 5.54 33.88 35.65
N GLN A 21 5.42 35.01 34.98
CA GLN A 21 4.42 35.14 33.92
C GLN A 21 4.89 34.26 32.77
N GLY A 22 4.26 33.08 32.63
CA GLY A 22 4.47 32.22 31.47
C GLY A 22 4.18 33.01 30.21
N ASN A 23 5.18 33.20 29.37
CA ASN A 23 5.04 33.90 28.10
C ASN A 23 4.07 33.05 27.23
N PRO A 24 2.86 33.55 26.90
CA PRO A 24 1.90 32.80 26.08
C PRO A 24 2.45 32.46 24.70
N ASP A 25 3.46 33.15 24.23
CA ASP A 25 4.10 32.89 22.94
C ASP A 25 5.01 31.64 22.95
N ILE A 26 5.57 31.25 24.11
CA ILE A 26 6.37 30.02 24.23
C ILE A 26 5.49 28.79 24.04
N GLY A 27 4.26 28.80 24.62
CA GLY A 27 3.29 27.74 24.43
C GLY A 27 2.83 27.62 22.96
N ARG A 28 2.73 28.75 22.27
CA ARG A 28 2.35 28.81 20.84
C ARG A 28 3.49 28.36 19.92
N LEU A 29 4.74 28.68 20.26
CA LEU A 29 5.93 28.22 19.52
C LEU A 29 6.17 26.73 19.72
N LEU A 30 5.91 26.17 20.90
CA LEU A 30 6.01 24.73 21.17
C LEU A 30 4.86 23.92 20.51
N SER A 31 3.69 24.53 20.32
CA SER A 31 2.56 23.88 19.62
C SER A 31 2.71 23.86 18.11
N SER A 32 3.64 24.61 17.52
CA SER A 32 3.90 24.64 16.08
C SER A 32 5.04 23.71 15.64
N GLN A 33 5.78 23.11 16.56
CA GLN A 33 6.78 22.12 16.19
C GLN A 33 6.06 20.83 15.77
N SER A 34 6.21 20.45 14.50
CA SER A 34 5.81 19.16 13.99
C SER A 34 6.50 18.08 14.82
N THR A 35 5.73 17.37 15.67
CA THR A 35 6.27 16.25 16.44
C THR A 35 6.58 15.11 15.49
N VAL A 36 7.79 14.59 15.57
CA VAL A 36 8.30 13.47 14.78
C VAL A 36 8.31 12.23 15.66
N GLY A 37 7.82 11.11 15.15
CA GLY A 37 7.75 9.86 15.89
C GLY A 37 6.91 8.81 15.15
N CYS A 38 6.72 7.65 15.74
CA CYS A 38 5.88 6.61 15.14
C CYS A 38 4.42 7.05 15.04
N THR A 39 3.86 7.07 13.83
CA THR A 39 2.48 7.47 13.57
C THR A 39 1.50 6.30 13.45
N ASP A 40 1.96 5.04 13.61
CA ASP A 40 1.10 3.86 13.49
C ASP A 40 0.42 3.53 14.83
N PRO A 41 -0.93 3.62 14.92
CA PRO A 41 -1.66 3.27 16.14
C PRO A 41 -1.51 1.80 16.59
N LEU A 42 -1.06 0.91 15.71
CA LEU A 42 -0.79 -0.49 16.04
C LEU A 42 0.61 -0.72 16.62
N ALA A 43 1.48 0.30 16.60
CA ALA A 43 2.82 0.22 17.16
C ALA A 43 2.81 0.37 18.69
N THR A 44 3.73 -0.30 19.37
CA THR A 44 3.90 -0.23 20.83
C THR A 44 4.45 1.11 21.31
N ASN A 45 5.15 1.82 20.42
CA ASN A 45 5.70 3.16 20.64
C ASN A 45 4.96 4.25 19.85
N TYR A 46 3.66 4.03 19.58
CA TYR A 46 2.81 5.02 18.91
C TYR A 46 2.82 6.35 19.64
N LEU A 47 3.02 7.44 18.90
CA LEU A 47 2.99 8.80 19.40
C LEU A 47 1.80 9.55 18.79
N ALA A 48 0.71 9.69 19.56
CA ALA A 48 -0.57 10.21 19.07
C ALA A 48 -0.52 11.64 18.49
N ASN A 49 0.47 12.46 18.93
CA ASN A 49 0.68 13.82 18.45
C ASN A 49 1.75 13.91 17.34
N ALA A 50 2.36 12.80 16.93
CA ALA A 50 3.29 12.81 15.80
C ALA A 50 2.55 13.12 14.50
N LYS A 51 3.09 14.08 13.75
CA LYS A 51 2.58 14.47 12.43
C LYS A 51 3.47 13.95 11.30
N THR A 52 4.69 13.56 11.63
CA THR A 52 5.64 12.98 10.68
C THR A 52 6.18 11.68 11.24
N ASP A 53 6.03 10.61 10.46
CA ASP A 53 6.58 9.29 10.81
C ASP A 53 8.10 9.31 10.63
N ASP A 54 8.82 8.80 11.63
CA ASP A 54 10.29 8.73 11.63
C ASP A 54 10.82 7.32 11.31
N CYS A 55 9.93 6.40 10.95
CA CYS A 55 10.24 5.00 10.68
C CYS A 55 10.77 4.22 11.90
N THR A 56 10.46 4.67 13.12
CA THR A 56 10.87 3.99 14.38
C THR A 56 9.79 3.11 14.97
N CYS A 57 8.68 2.87 14.26
CA CYS A 57 7.56 2.07 14.76
C CYS A 57 8.01 0.66 15.18
N LEU A 58 7.66 0.27 16.41
CA LEU A 58 7.91 -1.04 16.98
C LEU A 58 6.57 -1.80 17.15
N TYR A 59 6.59 -3.10 16.90
CA TYR A 59 5.36 -3.91 16.93
C TYR A 59 5.54 -5.16 17.80
N SER A 60 4.50 -5.51 18.55
CA SER A 60 4.37 -6.83 19.19
C SER A 60 4.02 -7.91 18.17
N PHE A 61 4.85 -8.03 17.14
CA PHE A 61 4.71 -9.01 16.07
C PHE A 61 6.05 -9.74 15.92
N ASN A 62 6.09 -10.97 16.41
CA ASN A 62 7.30 -11.78 16.30
C ASN A 62 7.49 -12.24 14.85
N THR A 63 8.20 -11.42 14.06
CA THR A 63 8.39 -11.65 12.62
C THR A 63 9.49 -12.66 12.34
N THR A 64 9.28 -13.49 11.31
CA THR A 64 10.28 -14.39 10.74
C THR A 64 10.94 -13.82 9.47
N ILE A 65 10.56 -12.61 9.05
CA ILE A 65 11.21 -11.91 7.93
C ILE A 65 12.66 -11.61 8.34
N GLY A 66 13.61 -12.17 7.59
CA GLY A 66 15.05 -11.96 7.77
C GLY A 66 15.54 -10.56 7.37
N ALA A 67 16.85 -10.39 7.34
CA ALA A 67 17.48 -9.17 6.78
C ALA A 67 17.25 -9.10 5.27
N PRO A 68 17.10 -7.88 4.70
CA PRO A 68 16.92 -7.71 3.27
C PRO A 68 18.18 -8.11 2.49
N THR A 69 17.96 -8.61 1.29
CA THR A 69 19.01 -8.86 0.30
C THR A 69 19.54 -7.54 -0.27
N THR A 70 20.72 -7.55 -0.88
CA THR A 70 21.31 -6.38 -1.53
C THR A 70 20.72 -6.11 -2.92
N GLN A 71 20.09 -7.12 -3.51
CA GLN A 71 19.43 -7.05 -4.80
C GLN A 71 18.00 -7.59 -4.67
N PHE A 72 17.08 -6.99 -5.39
CA PHE A 72 15.67 -7.36 -5.38
C PHE A 72 15.23 -7.85 -6.75
N THR A 73 14.33 -8.82 -6.77
CA THR A 73 13.67 -9.28 -7.99
C THR A 73 12.58 -8.28 -8.40
N LYS A 74 12.62 -7.86 -9.66
CA LYS A 74 11.52 -7.07 -10.23
C LYS A 74 10.28 -7.93 -10.37
N LYS A 75 9.16 -7.44 -9.86
CA LYS A 75 7.83 -8.00 -10.03
C LYS A 75 6.92 -6.98 -10.72
N VAL A 76 5.93 -7.49 -11.42
CA VAL A 76 4.98 -6.69 -12.19
C VAL A 76 3.59 -6.88 -11.62
N LEU A 77 2.93 -5.78 -11.29
CA LEU A 77 1.52 -5.73 -10.92
C LEU A 77 0.67 -5.58 -12.20
N ILE A 78 -0.33 -6.45 -12.34
CA ILE A 78 -1.37 -6.35 -13.37
C ILE A 78 -2.69 -6.08 -12.67
N GLU A 79 -3.25 -4.88 -12.82
CA GLU A 79 -4.58 -4.52 -12.34
C GLU A 79 -5.56 -4.64 -13.49
N LYS A 80 -6.28 -5.78 -13.55
CA LYS A 80 -7.23 -6.10 -14.64
C LYS A 80 -8.63 -5.65 -14.26
N PHE A 81 -9.29 -4.92 -15.15
CA PHE A 81 -10.68 -4.49 -15.01
C PHE A 81 -11.60 -5.48 -15.72
N THR A 82 -12.63 -5.96 -15.01
CA THR A 82 -13.46 -7.08 -15.40
C THR A 82 -14.91 -6.94 -14.91
N GLY A 83 -15.75 -7.85 -15.34
CA GLY A 83 -17.13 -7.97 -14.85
C GLY A 83 -17.74 -9.28 -15.36
N THR A 84 -18.67 -9.84 -14.58
CA THR A 84 -19.32 -11.12 -14.90
C THR A 84 -20.21 -11.09 -16.15
N TRP A 85 -20.57 -9.90 -16.59
CA TRP A 85 -21.30 -9.60 -17.81
C TRP A 85 -20.41 -9.48 -19.04
N CYS A 86 -19.09 -9.34 -18.86
CA CYS A 86 -18.12 -9.07 -19.91
C CYS A 86 -17.72 -10.37 -20.63
N GLY A 87 -18.17 -10.55 -21.85
CA GLY A 87 -17.95 -11.80 -22.60
C GLY A 87 -16.50 -12.06 -23.03
N TRP A 88 -15.63 -11.04 -23.14
CA TRP A 88 -14.22 -11.17 -23.43
C TRP A 88 -13.31 -11.18 -22.20
N CYS A 89 -13.87 -11.00 -21.01
CA CYS A 89 -13.08 -10.94 -19.79
C CYS A 89 -12.44 -12.28 -19.39
N PRO A 90 -13.07 -13.44 -19.63
CA PRO A 90 -12.41 -14.74 -19.46
C PRO A 90 -11.12 -14.88 -20.30
N ASP A 91 -11.14 -14.42 -21.54
CA ASP A 91 -9.93 -14.44 -22.39
C ASP A 91 -8.80 -13.55 -21.81
N GLY A 92 -9.17 -12.42 -21.18
CA GLY A 92 -8.21 -11.59 -20.44
C GLY A 92 -7.61 -12.33 -19.24
N SER A 93 -8.42 -13.11 -18.49
CA SER A 93 -7.92 -13.95 -17.40
C SER A 93 -6.98 -15.04 -17.92
N ASP A 94 -7.28 -15.64 -19.07
CA ASP A 94 -6.43 -16.66 -19.71
C ASP A 94 -5.08 -16.05 -20.14
N VAL A 95 -5.04 -14.80 -20.64
CA VAL A 95 -3.79 -14.08 -20.93
C VAL A 95 -2.98 -13.83 -19.67
N VAL A 96 -3.60 -13.37 -18.58
CA VAL A 96 -2.91 -13.17 -17.29
C VAL A 96 -2.32 -14.49 -16.78
N LYS A 97 -3.09 -15.58 -16.80
CA LYS A 97 -2.61 -16.93 -16.42
C LYS A 97 -1.40 -17.38 -17.26
N SER A 98 -1.41 -17.08 -18.57
CA SER A 98 -0.28 -17.39 -19.47
C SER A 98 0.98 -16.57 -19.12
N ILE A 99 0.83 -15.27 -18.78
CA ILE A 99 1.95 -14.41 -18.38
C ILE A 99 2.52 -14.91 -17.04
N GLU A 100 1.67 -15.30 -16.08
CA GLU A 100 2.09 -15.89 -14.80
C GLU A 100 2.86 -17.20 -14.99
N ALA A 101 2.37 -18.09 -15.86
CA ALA A 101 3.00 -19.38 -16.12
C ALA A 101 4.39 -19.24 -16.74
N THR A 102 4.60 -18.24 -17.59
CA THR A 102 5.90 -17.96 -18.23
C THR A 102 6.85 -17.16 -17.32
N ASN A 103 6.33 -16.53 -16.27
CA ASN A 103 7.10 -15.70 -15.34
C ASN A 103 6.76 -16.05 -13.86
N PRO A 104 7.02 -17.27 -13.41
CA PRO A 104 6.60 -17.74 -12.11
C PRO A 104 7.13 -16.84 -10.99
N ASN A 105 6.26 -16.51 -10.03
CA ASN A 105 6.53 -15.63 -8.88
C ASN A 105 6.90 -14.18 -9.20
N LYS A 106 6.87 -13.76 -10.46
CA LYS A 106 7.22 -12.38 -10.88
C LYS A 106 6.01 -11.55 -11.30
N ILE A 107 4.87 -12.20 -11.51
CA ILE A 107 3.61 -11.52 -11.86
C ILE A 107 2.66 -11.57 -10.66
N ILE A 108 2.06 -10.44 -10.37
CA ILE A 108 1.06 -10.26 -9.32
C ILE A 108 -0.15 -9.63 -10.00
N ALA A 109 -1.30 -10.30 -9.96
CA ALA A 109 -2.50 -9.81 -10.60
C ALA A 109 -3.63 -9.53 -9.59
N VAL A 110 -4.43 -8.53 -9.90
CA VAL A 110 -5.64 -8.13 -9.18
C VAL A 110 -6.76 -7.96 -10.20
N GLU A 111 -7.93 -8.55 -9.95
CA GLU A 111 -9.13 -8.35 -10.76
C GLU A 111 -10.07 -7.37 -10.07
N VAL A 112 -10.26 -6.20 -10.70
CA VAL A 112 -11.16 -5.14 -10.23
C VAL A 112 -12.48 -5.29 -10.97
N HIS A 113 -13.51 -5.74 -10.27
CA HIS A 113 -14.84 -5.97 -10.81
C HIS A 113 -15.68 -4.70 -10.90
N GLN A 114 -16.59 -4.65 -11.89
CA GLN A 114 -17.56 -3.58 -12.09
C GLN A 114 -18.94 -4.15 -12.42
N ASN A 115 -20.00 -3.53 -11.85
CA ASN A 115 -21.40 -3.83 -12.10
C ASN A 115 -21.75 -5.31 -11.89
N ASP A 116 -21.18 -5.92 -10.86
CA ASP A 116 -21.46 -7.29 -10.45
C ASP A 116 -21.28 -7.47 -8.92
N PRO A 117 -21.64 -8.64 -8.33
CA PRO A 117 -21.58 -8.85 -6.88
C PRO A 117 -20.16 -8.78 -6.26
N MET A 118 -19.12 -8.77 -7.07
CA MET A 118 -17.73 -8.69 -6.61
C MET A 118 -17.19 -7.25 -6.67
N GLU A 119 -17.99 -6.30 -7.16
CA GLU A 119 -17.58 -4.89 -7.22
C GLU A 119 -17.39 -4.29 -5.83
N ILE A 120 -16.27 -3.59 -5.64
CA ILE A 120 -16.08 -2.65 -4.53
C ILE A 120 -16.17 -1.24 -5.11
N VAL A 121 -17.36 -0.66 -5.01
CA VAL A 121 -17.75 0.61 -5.67
C VAL A 121 -16.76 1.75 -5.40
N SER A 122 -16.29 1.90 -4.15
CA SER A 122 -15.31 2.94 -3.81
C SER A 122 -13.99 2.78 -4.53
N THR A 123 -13.53 1.53 -4.71
CA THR A 123 -12.30 1.21 -5.44
C THR A 123 -12.47 1.45 -6.93
N TYR A 124 -13.57 0.98 -7.51
CA TYR A 124 -13.83 1.22 -8.93
C TYR A 124 -13.92 2.71 -9.24
N LYS A 125 -14.64 3.50 -8.43
CA LYS A 125 -14.73 4.96 -8.57
C LYS A 125 -13.38 5.66 -8.44
N TYR A 126 -12.48 5.18 -7.59
CA TYR A 126 -11.12 5.71 -7.53
C TYR A 126 -10.42 5.55 -8.88
N TYR A 127 -10.43 4.35 -9.47
CA TYR A 127 -9.82 4.12 -10.77
C TYR A 127 -10.52 4.94 -11.87
N GLU A 128 -11.85 5.00 -11.86
CA GLU A 128 -12.61 5.80 -12.81
C GLU A 128 -12.21 7.27 -12.74
N SER A 129 -12.10 7.86 -11.56
CA SER A 129 -11.68 9.26 -11.38
C SER A 129 -10.22 9.49 -11.81
N LEU A 130 -9.33 8.55 -11.48
CA LEU A 130 -7.92 8.65 -11.82
C LEU A 130 -7.68 8.60 -13.33
N PHE A 131 -8.47 7.81 -14.04
CA PHE A 131 -8.34 7.60 -15.48
C PHE A 131 -9.44 8.29 -16.31
N ALA A 132 -10.26 9.15 -15.71
CA ALA A 132 -11.30 9.90 -16.41
C ALA A 132 -10.77 10.68 -17.63
N SER A 133 -9.54 11.17 -17.57
CA SER A 133 -8.88 11.86 -18.66
C SER A 133 -8.48 10.93 -19.83
N VAL A 134 -8.48 9.62 -19.61
CA VAL A 134 -8.13 8.61 -20.63
C VAL A 134 -9.36 8.19 -21.43
N GLY A 135 -10.56 8.63 -21.03
CA GLY A 135 -11.83 8.28 -21.66
C GLY A 135 -12.39 6.94 -21.20
N SER A 136 -13.47 6.50 -21.84
CA SER A 136 -14.05 5.16 -21.57
C SER A 136 -13.07 4.08 -22.01
N PHE A 137 -12.73 3.17 -21.10
CA PHE A 137 -11.88 2.04 -21.42
C PHE A 137 -12.73 0.77 -21.64
N PRO A 138 -12.41 -0.02 -22.68
CA PRO A 138 -13.13 -1.24 -22.96
C PRO A 138 -12.81 -2.32 -21.91
N PHE A 139 -13.72 -3.29 -21.75
CA PHE A 139 -13.48 -4.49 -20.93
C PHE A 139 -13.18 -5.69 -21.82
N PRO A 140 -12.18 -6.55 -21.49
CA PRO A 140 -11.21 -6.34 -20.42
C PRO A 140 -10.13 -5.31 -20.78
N SER A 141 -9.69 -4.53 -19.82
CA SER A 141 -8.46 -3.73 -19.90
C SER A 141 -7.63 -3.92 -18.64
N ALA A 142 -6.35 -3.55 -18.70
CA ALA A 142 -5.45 -3.66 -17.57
C ALA A 142 -4.44 -2.52 -17.48
N LEU A 143 -3.96 -2.28 -16.28
CA LEU A 143 -2.79 -1.47 -15.99
C LEU A 143 -1.60 -2.40 -15.72
N ILE A 144 -0.51 -2.22 -16.43
CA ILE A 144 0.73 -2.99 -16.22
C ILE A 144 1.73 -2.08 -15.49
N ASN A 145 1.93 -2.29 -14.18
CA ASN A 145 2.69 -1.40 -13.29
C ASN A 145 2.28 0.08 -13.41
N ARG A 146 1.07 0.37 -13.86
CA ARG A 146 0.57 1.72 -14.18
C ARG A 146 1.54 2.49 -15.09
N THR A 147 2.25 1.78 -15.97
CA THR A 147 3.18 2.35 -16.94
C THR A 147 2.49 2.49 -18.30
N PRO A 148 2.68 3.61 -19.03
CA PRO A 148 2.14 3.73 -20.38
C PRO A 148 2.63 2.61 -21.29
N SER A 149 1.72 2.11 -22.12
CA SER A 149 2.00 1.05 -23.08
C SER A 149 3.11 1.42 -24.05
N ILE A 150 4.05 0.51 -24.26
CA ILE A 150 5.07 0.65 -25.29
C ILE A 150 4.49 0.41 -26.71
N GLN A 151 3.29 -0.16 -26.81
CA GLN A 151 2.68 -0.55 -28.08
C GLN A 151 1.42 0.26 -28.46
N ALA A 152 0.72 0.84 -27.48
CA ALA A 152 -0.56 1.50 -27.68
C ALA A 152 -0.48 3.02 -27.48
N ASN A 153 0.39 3.71 -28.24
CA ASN A 153 0.52 5.18 -28.21
C ASN A 153 0.56 5.79 -26.81
N GLN A 154 1.28 5.14 -25.88
CA GLN A 154 1.41 5.58 -24.49
C GLN A 154 0.10 5.54 -23.67
N GLN A 155 -0.88 4.77 -24.09
CA GLN A 155 -2.10 4.56 -23.29
C GLN A 155 -1.78 3.75 -22.02
N LEU A 156 -2.41 4.12 -20.91
CA LEU A 156 -2.27 3.40 -19.64
C LEU A 156 -3.15 2.16 -19.60
N MET A 157 -4.41 2.32 -20.01
CA MET A 157 -5.37 1.22 -20.10
C MET A 157 -5.21 0.48 -21.40
N GLU A 158 -4.84 -0.79 -21.31
CA GLU A 158 -4.41 -1.56 -22.45
C GLU A 158 -5.37 -2.69 -22.81
N ASN A 159 -5.44 -2.94 -24.13
CA ASN A 159 -6.04 -4.16 -24.65
C ASN A 159 -5.18 -5.38 -24.30
N ARG A 160 -5.82 -6.53 -24.04
CA ARG A 160 -5.15 -7.79 -23.65
C ARG A 160 -4.07 -8.27 -24.61
N THR A 161 -4.10 -7.86 -25.88
CA THR A 161 -3.08 -8.21 -26.89
C THR A 161 -1.69 -7.60 -26.57
N HIS A 162 -1.62 -6.55 -25.78
CA HIS A 162 -0.39 -5.86 -25.42
C HIS A 162 0.18 -6.24 -24.05
N TRP A 163 -0.60 -6.91 -23.20
CA TRP A 163 -0.21 -7.16 -21.80
C TRP A 163 1.08 -7.95 -21.65
N THR A 164 1.29 -8.99 -22.48
CA THR A 164 2.50 -9.82 -22.44
C THR A 164 3.74 -8.98 -22.75
N ALA A 165 3.71 -8.18 -23.81
CA ALA A 165 4.85 -7.36 -24.21
C ALA A 165 5.19 -6.30 -23.15
N ASN A 166 4.17 -5.63 -22.59
CA ASN A 166 4.37 -4.61 -21.56
C ASN A 166 4.84 -5.22 -20.23
N ALA A 167 4.29 -6.38 -19.83
CA ALA A 167 4.79 -7.10 -18.66
C ALA A 167 6.26 -7.51 -18.82
N THR A 168 6.66 -7.99 -20.01
CA THR A 168 8.05 -8.34 -20.31
C THR A 168 8.97 -7.13 -20.23
N ALA A 169 8.55 -5.99 -20.78
CA ALA A 169 9.32 -4.75 -20.70
C ALA A 169 9.48 -4.24 -19.25
N GLU A 170 8.42 -4.37 -18.43
CA GLU A 170 8.47 -4.01 -17.01
C GLU A 170 9.38 -4.95 -16.22
N LEU A 171 9.36 -6.27 -16.50
CA LEU A 171 10.23 -7.26 -15.83
C LEU A 171 11.72 -7.03 -16.11
N ALA A 172 12.07 -6.40 -17.22
CA ALA A 172 13.46 -6.09 -17.59
C ALA A 172 14.07 -4.94 -16.76
N LYS A 173 13.26 -4.20 -16.00
CA LYS A 173 13.72 -3.07 -15.18
C LYS A 173 14.35 -3.54 -13.87
N THR A 174 15.34 -2.79 -13.37
CA THR A 174 15.97 -3.06 -12.08
C THR A 174 15.20 -2.31 -10.98
N PRO A 175 14.69 -3.00 -9.94
CA PRO A 175 14.00 -2.36 -8.84
C PRO A 175 14.98 -1.72 -7.85
N ILE A 176 14.62 -0.56 -7.29
CA ILE A 176 15.38 0.13 -6.23
C ILE A 176 14.93 -0.28 -4.82
N LEU A 177 13.87 -1.08 -4.73
CA LEU A 177 13.28 -1.52 -3.46
C LEU A 177 12.74 -2.95 -3.59
N GLY A 178 12.68 -3.64 -2.44
CA GLY A 178 12.03 -4.93 -2.28
C GLY A 178 10.97 -4.88 -1.19
N LEU A 179 10.02 -5.80 -1.25
CA LEU A 179 8.98 -5.96 -0.25
C LEU A 179 9.06 -7.35 0.37
N ALA A 180 8.77 -7.41 1.68
CA ALA A 180 8.53 -8.65 2.40
C ALA A 180 7.22 -8.52 3.18
N ILE A 181 6.46 -9.62 3.23
CA ILE A 181 5.14 -9.66 3.86
C ILE A 181 5.06 -10.89 4.75
N GLU A 182 4.55 -10.72 5.96
CA GLU A 182 4.18 -11.83 6.85
C GLU A 182 2.80 -11.59 7.40
N THR A 183 1.98 -12.63 7.42
CA THR A 183 0.63 -12.58 7.99
C THR A 183 0.46 -13.66 9.05
N LYS A 184 -0.28 -13.32 10.12
CA LYS A 184 -0.61 -14.23 11.22
C LYS A 184 -2.03 -13.99 11.71
N PRO A 185 -2.75 -15.04 12.11
CA PRO A 185 -4.01 -14.87 12.82
C PRO A 185 -3.81 -14.00 14.07
N VAL A 186 -4.84 -13.24 14.44
CA VAL A 186 -4.87 -12.57 15.74
C VAL A 186 -5.23 -13.59 16.79
N ASP A 187 -4.40 -13.72 17.83
CA ASP A 187 -4.64 -14.68 18.92
C ASP A 187 -6.03 -14.47 19.54
N GLY A 188 -6.80 -15.56 19.61
CA GLY A 188 -8.15 -15.57 20.17
C GLY A 188 -9.25 -14.94 19.30
N ILE A 189 -8.94 -14.46 18.08
CA ILE A 189 -9.92 -13.86 17.16
C ILE A 189 -9.82 -14.52 15.78
N ALA A 190 -10.58 -15.58 15.55
CA ALA A 190 -10.50 -16.41 14.35
C ALA A 190 -10.77 -15.66 13.03
N THR A 191 -11.51 -14.56 13.08
CA THR A 191 -11.86 -13.75 11.90
C THR A 191 -10.86 -12.62 11.61
N GLN A 192 -9.80 -12.48 12.41
CA GLN A 192 -8.84 -11.39 12.23
C GLN A 192 -7.43 -11.90 11.90
N GLU A 193 -6.78 -11.16 11.03
CA GLU A 193 -5.40 -11.39 10.62
C GLU A 193 -4.57 -10.13 10.86
N GLN A 194 -3.35 -10.31 11.33
CA GLN A 194 -2.30 -9.29 11.35
C GLN A 194 -1.46 -9.41 10.07
N VAL A 195 -1.15 -8.28 9.47
CA VAL A 195 -0.33 -8.19 8.25
C VAL A 195 0.83 -7.25 8.53
N MET A 196 2.05 -7.76 8.50
CA MET A 196 3.25 -6.95 8.53
C MET A 196 3.83 -6.82 7.13
N VAL A 197 4.02 -5.59 6.68
CA VAL A 197 4.68 -5.27 5.42
C VAL A 197 5.96 -4.50 5.70
N LYS A 198 7.05 -4.95 5.09
CA LYS A 198 8.35 -4.27 5.13
C LYS A 198 8.77 -3.90 3.71
N VAL A 199 9.27 -2.68 3.54
CA VAL A 199 9.83 -2.17 2.28
C VAL A 199 11.29 -1.80 2.53
N ALA A 200 12.23 -2.44 1.85
CA ALA A 200 13.66 -2.17 1.95
C ALA A 200 14.17 -1.51 0.67
N PHE A 201 15.13 -0.60 0.81
CA PHE A 201 15.70 0.18 -0.27
C PHE A 201 17.19 -0.14 -0.45
N ASN A 202 17.61 -0.45 -1.67
CA ASN A 202 19.04 -0.59 -2.03
C ASN A 202 19.62 0.66 -2.69
N GLN A 203 18.76 1.62 -3.07
CA GLN A 203 19.12 2.93 -3.58
C GLN A 203 18.22 4.00 -2.96
N ASN A 204 18.66 5.27 -2.99
CA ASN A 204 17.81 6.38 -2.56
C ASN A 204 16.67 6.57 -3.57
N ALA A 205 15.44 6.64 -3.10
CA ALA A 205 14.35 7.09 -3.94
C ALA A 205 14.46 8.61 -4.22
N THR A 206 14.11 9.00 -5.43
CA THR A 206 14.09 10.41 -5.88
C THR A 206 12.70 11.02 -5.86
N GLU A 207 11.68 10.17 -5.72
CA GLU A 207 10.26 10.54 -5.75
C GLU A 207 9.61 10.27 -4.38
N GLU A 208 8.49 10.94 -4.11
CA GLU A 208 7.62 10.58 -2.98
C GLU A 208 6.96 9.22 -3.28
N LEU A 209 7.05 8.30 -2.33
CA LEU A 209 6.55 6.94 -2.48
C LEU A 209 5.39 6.66 -1.53
N GLN A 210 4.49 5.79 -1.98
CA GLN A 210 3.35 5.31 -1.20
C GLN A 210 3.33 3.80 -1.17
N LEU A 211 3.05 3.22 0.00
CA LEU A 211 2.76 1.81 0.17
C LEU A 211 1.27 1.58 0.00
N VAL A 212 0.90 0.69 -0.91
CA VAL A 212 -0.48 0.20 -1.09
C VAL A 212 -0.55 -1.26 -0.69
N VAL A 213 -1.60 -1.62 0.04
CA VAL A 213 -1.82 -3.01 0.50
C VAL A 213 -3.27 -3.41 0.24
N TYR A 214 -3.45 -4.50 -0.51
CA TYR A 214 -4.75 -5.06 -0.90
C TYR A 214 -4.96 -6.45 -0.33
N LEU A 215 -6.20 -6.76 0.00
CA LEU A 215 -6.72 -8.11 0.17
C LEU A 215 -7.38 -8.53 -1.15
N ILE A 216 -7.01 -9.71 -1.64
CA ILE A 216 -7.69 -10.39 -2.75
C ILE A 216 -8.20 -11.75 -2.31
N GLU A 217 -9.16 -12.29 -3.06
CA GLU A 217 -9.71 -13.63 -2.84
C GLU A 217 -9.76 -14.41 -4.14
N ASN A 218 -9.35 -15.67 -4.09
CA ASN A 218 -9.40 -16.62 -5.19
C ASN A 218 -10.60 -17.56 -5.02
N ASN A 219 -10.91 -18.33 -6.06
CA ASN A 219 -11.97 -19.36 -6.09
C ASN A 219 -13.35 -18.80 -5.69
N VAL A 220 -13.69 -17.60 -6.12
CA VAL A 220 -15.01 -17.01 -5.90
C VAL A 220 -15.95 -17.52 -6.99
N VAL A 221 -16.85 -18.42 -6.63
CA VAL A 221 -17.75 -19.04 -7.60
C VAL A 221 -18.94 -18.13 -7.87
N TYR A 222 -19.09 -17.70 -9.10
CA TYR A 222 -20.25 -16.97 -9.60
C TYR A 222 -20.36 -17.12 -11.13
N LYS A 223 -21.54 -16.86 -11.70
CA LYS A 223 -21.73 -16.93 -13.16
C LYS A 223 -20.87 -15.93 -13.90
N GLN A 224 -20.36 -16.32 -15.08
CA GLN A 224 -19.58 -15.47 -15.99
C GLN A 224 -20.10 -15.62 -17.41
N TYR A 225 -20.38 -14.51 -18.07
CA TYR A 225 -20.69 -14.53 -19.49
C TYR A 225 -19.39 -14.69 -20.31
N ARG A 226 -19.41 -15.58 -21.30
CA ARG A 226 -18.27 -15.79 -22.22
C ARG A 226 -18.75 -15.83 -23.65
N TYR A 227 -18.07 -15.06 -24.52
CA TYR A 227 -18.26 -15.20 -25.96
C TYR A 227 -17.58 -16.46 -26.47
N GLN A 228 -18.20 -17.09 -27.48
CA GLN A 228 -17.61 -18.21 -28.19
C GLN A 228 -17.09 -17.74 -29.54
N VAL A 229 -15.94 -18.26 -29.97
CA VAL A 229 -15.40 -17.95 -31.30
C VAL A 229 -16.38 -18.47 -32.36
N GLY A 230 -16.92 -17.55 -33.17
CA GLY A 230 -17.84 -17.87 -34.26
C GLY A 230 -19.29 -18.15 -33.86
N GLY A 231 -19.71 -17.90 -32.58
CA GLY A 231 -21.05 -18.16 -32.08
C GLY A 231 -21.59 -17.17 -31.06
N SER A 232 -22.85 -17.39 -30.64
CA SER A 232 -23.46 -16.69 -29.53
C SER A 232 -22.80 -17.09 -28.21
N GLY A 233 -22.49 -16.14 -27.35
CA GLY A 233 -21.96 -16.40 -26.01
C GLY A 233 -22.98 -17.02 -25.08
N GLY A 234 -22.54 -17.42 -23.89
CA GLY A 234 -23.37 -17.97 -22.84
C GLY A 234 -22.81 -17.79 -21.46
N TYR A 235 -23.65 -18.05 -20.44
CA TYR A 235 -23.20 -18.05 -19.04
C TYR A 235 -22.59 -19.39 -18.67
N ILE A 236 -21.41 -19.32 -18.01
CA ILE A 236 -20.84 -20.41 -17.23
C ILE A 236 -21.29 -20.15 -15.79
N ASN A 237 -22.15 -20.98 -15.23
CA ASN A 237 -22.83 -20.71 -13.96
C ASN A 237 -21.92 -20.88 -12.72
N ASP A 238 -20.94 -21.75 -12.83
CA ASP A 238 -19.99 -22.15 -11.80
C ASP A 238 -18.56 -21.73 -12.14
N TYR A 239 -18.40 -20.53 -12.74
CA TYR A 239 -17.09 -19.97 -13.07
C TYR A 239 -16.35 -19.56 -11.79
N GLU A 240 -15.11 -20.00 -11.67
CA GLU A 240 -14.21 -19.62 -10.58
C GLU A 240 -13.47 -18.32 -10.91
N HIS A 241 -13.79 -17.27 -10.18
CA HIS A 241 -13.08 -15.98 -10.28
C HIS A 241 -11.90 -15.97 -9.32
N ASP A 242 -10.73 -15.72 -9.84
CA ASP A 242 -9.48 -15.60 -9.07
C ASP A 242 -9.05 -14.15 -8.92
N LYS A 243 -8.22 -13.89 -7.92
CA LYS A 243 -7.57 -12.58 -7.71
C LYS A 243 -8.54 -11.42 -7.52
N VAL A 244 -9.77 -11.73 -7.09
CA VAL A 244 -10.84 -10.75 -6.90
C VAL A 244 -10.43 -9.75 -5.82
N PHE A 245 -10.39 -8.46 -6.17
CA PHE A 245 -10.14 -7.39 -5.22
C PHE A 245 -11.23 -7.37 -4.13
N ARG A 246 -10.83 -7.35 -2.85
CA ARG A 246 -11.76 -7.32 -1.73
C ARG A 246 -11.64 -6.08 -0.86
N LYS A 247 -10.41 -5.62 -0.59
CA LYS A 247 -10.20 -4.49 0.31
C LYS A 247 -8.85 -3.82 0.08
N ALA A 248 -8.83 -2.50 0.17
CA ALA A 248 -7.59 -1.71 0.28
C ALA A 248 -7.36 -1.38 1.77
N LEU A 249 -6.30 -1.92 2.37
CA LEU A 249 -5.96 -1.70 3.78
C LEU A 249 -5.37 -0.31 4.02
N THR A 250 -4.79 0.27 2.99
CA THR A 250 -4.16 1.60 2.97
C THR A 250 -5.03 2.66 2.29
N GLY A 251 -6.28 2.31 1.91
CA GLY A 251 -6.94 3.02 0.83
C GLY A 251 -6.27 2.71 -0.53
N THR A 252 -6.92 3.11 -1.61
CA THR A 252 -6.44 2.89 -2.98
C THR A 252 -5.28 3.80 -3.36
N GLU A 253 -5.14 4.94 -2.68
CA GLU A 253 -4.05 5.90 -2.86
C GLU A 253 -2.78 5.48 -2.13
N GLY A 254 -2.89 4.63 -1.12
CA GLY A 254 -1.78 4.20 -0.28
C GLY A 254 -1.49 5.13 0.90
N ILE A 255 -0.48 4.77 1.67
CA ILE A 255 0.08 5.58 2.76
C ILE A 255 1.49 6.02 2.40
N ALA A 256 1.85 7.25 2.77
CA ALA A 256 3.16 7.80 2.48
C ALA A 256 4.29 7.02 3.17
N ILE A 257 5.35 6.72 2.41
CA ILE A 257 6.61 6.28 2.99
C ILE A 257 7.45 7.53 3.26
N PRO A 258 7.80 7.83 4.52
CA PRO A 258 8.56 9.04 4.85
C PRO A 258 9.91 9.09 4.12
N ALA A 259 10.35 10.27 3.70
CA ALA A 259 11.58 10.43 2.92
C ALA A 259 12.83 9.87 3.63
N ILE A 260 12.84 9.86 4.97
CA ILE A 260 13.92 9.23 5.76
C ILE A 260 13.94 7.71 5.58
N GLY A 261 12.76 7.09 5.38
CA GLY A 261 12.60 5.65 5.17
C GLY A 261 12.92 5.18 3.76
N THR A 262 13.02 6.10 2.78
CA THR A 262 13.28 5.77 1.36
C THR A 262 14.76 5.87 0.97
N LYS A 263 15.67 5.91 1.95
CA LYS A 263 17.12 5.94 1.71
C LYS A 263 17.70 4.55 1.60
N ALA A 264 18.79 4.40 0.84
CA ALA A 264 19.53 3.14 0.71
C ALA A 264 19.87 2.55 2.09
N GLY A 265 19.64 1.25 2.26
CA GLY A 265 19.84 0.53 3.52
C GLY A 265 18.75 0.75 4.57
N LYS A 266 17.72 1.55 4.30
CA LYS A 266 16.58 1.73 5.21
C LYS A 266 15.47 0.71 4.94
N ILE A 267 14.71 0.43 6.01
CA ILE A 267 13.52 -0.42 5.96
C ILE A 267 12.37 0.38 6.55
N PHE A 268 11.31 0.55 5.78
CA PHE A 268 10.03 1.04 6.26
C PHE A 268 9.17 -0.17 6.66
N THR A 269 8.54 -0.13 7.82
CA THR A 269 7.69 -1.20 8.33
C THR A 269 6.32 -0.65 8.68
N ARG A 270 5.26 -1.37 8.31
CA ARG A 270 3.89 -1.04 8.67
C ARG A 270 3.10 -2.31 9.00
N MET A 271 2.23 -2.20 10.01
CA MET A 271 1.34 -3.28 10.40
C MET A 271 -0.11 -2.92 10.10
N PHE A 272 -0.90 -3.93 9.74
CA PHE A 272 -2.34 -3.80 9.50
C PHE A 272 -3.08 -4.91 10.25
N ARG A 273 -4.35 -4.67 10.54
CA ARG A 273 -5.31 -5.68 10.96
C ARG A 273 -6.44 -5.76 9.96
N ILE A 274 -6.86 -6.97 9.65
CA ILE A 274 -7.96 -7.23 8.71
C ILE A 274 -9.02 -8.04 9.44
N ASP A 275 -10.28 -7.64 9.29
CA ASP A 275 -11.41 -8.52 9.55
C ASP A 275 -11.75 -9.25 8.25
N LEU A 276 -11.76 -10.57 8.34
CA LEU A 276 -12.03 -11.52 7.26
C LEU A 276 -13.47 -12.03 7.25
N ALA A 277 -14.36 -11.46 8.09
CA ALA A 277 -15.76 -11.83 8.10
C ALA A 277 -16.36 -11.72 6.68
N GLY A 278 -16.92 -12.82 6.17
CA GLY A 278 -17.48 -12.90 4.81
C GLY A 278 -16.50 -13.33 3.71
N TYR A 279 -15.22 -13.56 4.04
CA TYR A 279 -14.21 -14.07 3.10
C TYR A 279 -13.74 -15.48 3.48
N GLN A 280 -13.36 -16.26 2.49
CA GLN A 280 -12.76 -17.59 2.71
C GLN A 280 -11.26 -17.43 2.95
N ARG A 281 -10.83 -17.42 4.23
CA ARG A 281 -9.44 -17.16 4.62
C ARG A 281 -8.40 -17.96 3.81
N ALA A 282 -8.69 -19.23 3.53
CA ALA A 282 -7.79 -20.12 2.78
C ALA A 282 -7.57 -19.67 1.32
N ASN A 283 -8.50 -18.89 0.77
CA ASN A 283 -8.46 -18.38 -0.59
C ASN A 283 -7.92 -16.95 -0.68
N CYS A 284 -7.62 -16.33 0.47
CA CYS A 284 -7.18 -14.93 0.53
C CYS A 284 -5.67 -14.78 0.43
N GLU A 285 -5.25 -13.72 -0.26
CA GLU A 285 -3.85 -13.28 -0.35
C GLU A 285 -3.75 -11.79 -0.03
N ILE A 286 -2.60 -11.40 0.51
CA ILE A 286 -2.20 -10.00 0.64
C ILE A 286 -1.28 -9.66 -0.51
N ILE A 287 -1.60 -8.56 -1.18
CA ILE A 287 -0.73 -7.92 -2.17
C ILE A 287 -0.26 -6.60 -1.58
N ALA A 288 1.05 -6.35 -1.61
CA ALA A 288 1.64 -5.05 -1.29
C ALA A 288 2.47 -4.55 -2.46
N PHE A 289 2.36 -3.27 -2.77
CA PHE A 289 3.17 -2.64 -3.79
C PHE A 289 3.50 -1.20 -3.43
N VAL A 290 4.59 -0.69 -4.00
CA VAL A 290 5.01 0.69 -3.81
C VAL A 290 4.87 1.44 -5.12
N LEU A 291 4.21 2.59 -5.07
CA LEU A 291 4.03 3.49 -6.20
C LEU A 291 4.57 4.88 -5.88
N ASN A 292 4.97 5.62 -6.91
CA ASN A 292 5.29 7.03 -6.77
C ASN A 292 4.00 7.84 -6.62
N LYS A 293 4.04 8.82 -5.70
CA LYS A 293 2.93 9.75 -5.50
C LYS A 293 2.84 10.71 -6.69
N SER A 294 1.67 10.79 -7.30
CA SER A 294 1.37 11.76 -8.35
C SER A 294 -0.11 12.06 -8.39
N SER A 295 -0.46 13.29 -8.67
CA SER A 295 -1.83 13.70 -9.00
C SER A 295 -2.20 13.43 -10.47
N VAL A 296 -1.21 13.03 -11.29
CA VAL A 296 -1.38 12.75 -12.71
C VAL A 296 -1.26 11.25 -12.93
N ALA A 297 -2.36 10.61 -13.30
CA ALA A 297 -2.43 9.15 -13.51
C ALA A 297 -1.33 8.61 -14.46
N THR A 298 -1.06 9.35 -15.54
CA THR A 298 -0.06 8.96 -16.54
C THR A 298 1.39 8.98 -16.04
N THR A 299 1.65 9.48 -14.84
CA THR A 299 2.98 9.50 -14.22
C THR A 299 3.09 8.62 -12.96
N MET A 300 1.98 8.05 -12.49
CA MET A 300 2.01 7.05 -11.42
C MET A 300 2.65 5.76 -11.94
N ARG A 301 3.56 5.18 -11.15
CA ARG A 301 4.26 3.94 -11.51
C ARG A 301 4.38 3.03 -10.29
N VAL A 302 4.22 1.74 -10.51
CA VAL A 302 4.53 0.73 -9.51
C VAL A 302 6.01 0.39 -9.59
N SER A 303 6.73 0.71 -8.52
CA SER A 303 8.18 0.46 -8.43
C SER A 303 8.49 -1.01 -8.24
N ASN A 304 7.79 -1.70 -7.35
CA ASN A 304 7.84 -3.14 -7.14
C ASN A 304 6.61 -3.61 -6.37
N ALA A 305 6.38 -4.93 -6.33
CA ALA A 305 5.25 -5.55 -5.67
C ALA A 305 5.63 -6.88 -5.02
N GLN A 306 4.79 -7.38 -4.08
CA GLN A 306 4.93 -8.68 -3.45
C GLN A 306 3.54 -9.21 -3.07
N LYS A 307 3.40 -10.54 -2.97
CA LYS A 307 2.18 -11.17 -2.46
C LYS A 307 2.47 -12.35 -1.54
N VAL A 308 1.53 -12.65 -0.66
CA VAL A 308 1.58 -13.80 0.25
C VAL A 308 0.17 -14.30 0.53
N THR A 309 -0.01 -15.61 0.66
CA THR A 309 -1.22 -16.22 1.20
C THR A 309 -1.36 -15.94 2.69
N LEU A 310 -2.60 -15.85 3.20
CA LEU A 310 -2.82 -15.61 4.63
C LEU A 310 -2.26 -16.74 5.49
N GLY A 311 -1.63 -16.37 6.59
CA GLY A 311 -0.87 -17.26 7.47
C GLY A 311 0.54 -17.58 6.98
N GLY A 312 0.95 -16.99 5.86
CA GLY A 312 2.26 -17.21 5.26
C GLY A 312 3.26 -16.09 5.50
N VAL A 313 4.50 -16.37 5.06
CA VAL A 313 5.58 -15.40 4.98
C VAL A 313 6.18 -15.42 3.57
N LYS A 314 6.35 -14.22 3.01
CA LYS A 314 7.12 -14.01 1.78
C LYS A 314 8.26 -13.07 2.11
N ASN A 315 9.46 -13.65 2.13
CA ASN A 315 10.69 -12.94 2.44
C ASN A 315 11.17 -12.09 1.25
N TRP A 316 12.26 -11.38 1.44
CA TRP A 316 12.91 -10.59 0.38
C TRP A 316 13.30 -11.48 -0.80
N GLU A 317 13.08 -10.98 -1.99
CA GLU A 317 13.51 -11.61 -3.26
C GLU A 317 14.12 -10.56 -4.16
#